data_6001b83e74fc479c59fd9882357c89b5
#
_entry.id   6001b83e74fc479c59fd9882357c89b5
#
_cell.length_a   1.000
_cell.length_b   1.000
_cell.length_c   1.000
_cell.angle_alpha   90.00
_cell.angle_beta   90.00
_cell.angle_gamma   90.00
#
_symmetry.space_group_name_H-M   'P 1'
#
loop_
_entity.id
_entity.type
_entity.pdbx_description
1 polymer ?
#
loop_
_entity_poly.entity_id
_entity_poly.type
_entity_poly.pdbx_seq_one_letter_code
_entity_poly.pdbx_strand_id
1 'polypeptide(L)'
;DKPYVQGVIDKYPAQEAGLEKGDLITSVNGSRVHLFREIQIYMAMNPGKSLDVTYVRDNQTHETTLVPKYDEANNTYYMGIYSGARYGLKWYETLQYGLYEVKYNVVTVIKSLGMIFTGDLPMTSFSGPVGIATTVNDMVEEVNTSMADESFSDRAMTMFLTLANFVVMISANLGVMNLLP
;
A
#
# COMPACT_ATOMS: atom_id res chain seq x y z
N ASP A 1 1.00 7.22 -5.48
CA ASP A 1 1.23 7.93 -4.19
C ASP A 1 2.71 7.85 -3.83
N LYS A 2 3.45 8.98 -3.96
CA LYS A 2 4.81 9.05 -3.42
C LYS A 2 4.77 8.83 -1.91
N PRO A 3 5.78 8.14 -1.34
CA PRO A 3 5.83 7.86 0.10
C PRO A 3 6.24 9.10 0.92
N TYR A 4 5.50 10.22 0.74
CA TYR A 4 5.65 11.40 1.56
C TYR A 4 4.84 11.27 2.85
N VAL A 5 5.45 11.65 3.96
CA VAL A 5 4.77 11.80 5.24
C VAL A 5 3.95 13.10 5.21
N GLN A 6 2.64 13.00 5.16
CA GLN A 6 1.72 14.16 5.21
C GLN A 6 1.48 14.64 6.64
N GLY A 7 1.72 13.78 7.60
CA GLY A 7 1.65 14.04 9.02
C GLY A 7 1.95 12.79 9.82
N VAL A 8 2.24 12.96 11.08
CA VAL A 8 2.46 11.87 12.04
C VAL A 8 1.38 11.89 13.10
N ILE A 9 1.02 10.73 13.62
CA ILE A 9 0.04 10.57 14.69
C ILE A 9 0.78 10.60 16.01
N ASP A 10 0.29 11.39 16.95
CA ASP A 10 0.86 11.49 18.29
C ASP A 10 0.91 10.14 19.01
N LYS A 11 2.02 9.88 19.69
CA LYS A 11 2.28 8.64 20.45
C LYS A 11 2.33 7.38 19.58
N TYR A 12 2.58 7.54 18.28
CA TYR A 12 2.84 6.44 17.38
C TYR A 12 4.33 6.31 17.03
N PRO A 13 4.79 5.14 16.61
CA PRO A 13 6.21 4.85 16.38
C PRO A 13 6.91 5.82 15.44
N ALA A 14 6.22 6.34 14.42
CA ALA A 14 6.80 7.29 13.48
C ALA A 14 7.19 8.62 14.15
N GLN A 15 6.36 9.12 15.05
CA GLN A 15 6.67 10.33 15.81
C GLN A 15 7.84 10.10 16.76
N GLU A 16 7.84 8.97 17.47
CA GLU A 16 8.93 8.61 18.40
C GLU A 16 10.26 8.40 17.67
N ALA A 17 10.20 7.92 16.42
CA ALA A 17 11.35 7.76 15.54
C ALA A 17 11.81 9.08 14.88
N GLY A 18 11.16 10.20 15.16
CA GLY A 18 11.51 11.52 14.66
C GLY A 18 11.11 11.79 13.21
N LEU A 19 10.18 11.01 12.64
CA LEU A 19 9.58 11.32 11.34
C LEU A 19 8.65 12.54 11.46
N GLU A 20 8.65 13.39 10.44
CA GLU A 20 7.90 14.64 10.40
C GLU A 20 7.17 14.80 9.06
N LYS A 21 6.20 15.71 9.06
CA LYS A 21 5.53 16.11 7.83
C LYS A 21 6.51 16.66 6.80
N GLY A 22 6.48 16.14 5.59
CA GLY A 22 7.35 16.53 4.48
C GLY A 22 8.47 15.54 4.21
N ASP A 23 8.76 14.61 5.10
CA ASP A 23 9.74 13.56 4.87
C ASP A 23 9.35 12.69 3.68
N LEU A 24 10.32 12.37 2.85
CA LEU A 24 10.16 11.41 1.77
C LEU A 24 10.83 10.10 2.16
N ILE A 25 10.06 9.07 2.44
CA ILE A 25 10.60 7.73 2.72
C ILE A 25 11.13 7.14 1.41
N THR A 26 12.39 6.74 1.39
CA THR A 26 13.08 6.23 0.19
C THR A 26 13.39 4.76 0.25
N SER A 27 13.56 4.18 1.45
CA SER A 27 13.72 2.73 1.62
C SER A 27 13.18 2.25 2.97
N VAL A 28 12.82 0.96 2.99
CA VAL A 28 12.46 0.22 4.21
C VAL A 28 13.23 -1.10 4.21
N ASN A 29 13.93 -1.41 5.29
CA ASN A 29 14.80 -2.58 5.42
C ASN A 29 15.77 -2.72 4.23
N GLY A 30 16.40 -1.62 3.80
CA GLY A 30 17.32 -1.55 2.67
C GLY A 30 16.68 -1.68 1.29
N SER A 31 15.37 -1.94 1.21
CA SER A 31 14.64 -2.04 -0.06
C SER A 31 14.03 -0.70 -0.44
N ARG A 32 14.31 -0.25 -1.66
CA ARG A 32 13.80 1.02 -2.16
C ARG A 32 12.29 0.99 -2.34
N VAL A 33 11.61 2.01 -1.81
CA VAL A 33 10.16 2.20 -1.93
C VAL A 33 9.84 3.38 -2.85
N HIS A 34 8.80 3.23 -3.67
CA HIS A 34 8.35 4.24 -4.64
C HIS A 34 6.91 4.66 -4.38
N LEU A 35 6.15 3.77 -3.74
CA LEU A 35 4.74 3.94 -3.41
C LEU A 35 4.55 3.83 -1.90
N PHE A 36 3.62 4.61 -1.35
CA PHE A 36 3.30 4.54 0.07
C PHE A 36 2.82 3.15 0.50
N ARG A 37 2.05 2.48 -0.35
CA ARG A 37 1.53 1.13 -0.07
C ARG A 37 2.63 0.05 -0.02
N GLU A 38 3.81 0.27 -0.62
CA GLU A 38 4.95 -0.63 -0.42
C GLU A 38 5.39 -0.66 1.05
N ILE A 39 5.30 0.47 1.76
CA ILE A 39 5.59 0.55 3.20
C ILE A 39 4.61 -0.32 3.99
N GLN A 40 3.32 -0.28 3.63
CA GLN A 40 2.28 -1.10 4.30
C GLN A 40 2.57 -2.60 4.17
N ILE A 41 3.07 -3.05 3.01
CA ILE A 41 3.49 -4.45 2.83
C ILE A 41 4.65 -4.80 3.78
N TYR A 42 5.66 -3.92 3.91
CA TYR A 42 6.77 -4.19 4.82
C TYR A 42 6.28 -4.29 6.27
N MET A 43 5.33 -3.49 6.69
CA MET A 43 4.71 -3.60 8.01
C MET A 43 3.96 -4.93 8.18
N ALA A 44 3.15 -5.31 7.18
CA ALA A 44 2.38 -6.57 7.21
C ALA A 44 3.27 -7.82 7.22
N MET A 45 4.42 -7.78 6.53
CA MET A 45 5.38 -8.89 6.48
C MET A 45 6.28 -8.98 7.72
N ASN A 46 6.37 -7.92 8.50
CA ASN A 46 7.21 -7.84 9.69
C ASN A 46 6.39 -7.44 10.93
N PRO A 47 5.36 -8.24 11.30
CA PRO A 47 4.48 -7.90 12.39
C PRO A 47 5.26 -7.76 13.69
N GLY A 48 5.20 -6.57 14.30
CA GLY A 48 5.89 -6.28 15.57
C GLY A 48 7.41 -6.31 15.52
N LYS A 49 8.02 -6.41 14.32
CA LYS A 49 9.48 -6.35 14.15
C LYS A 49 9.94 -4.93 13.86
N SER A 50 11.20 -4.67 14.18
CA SER A 50 11.87 -3.42 13.84
C SER A 50 11.99 -3.26 12.33
N LEU A 51 11.71 -2.04 11.86
CA LEU A 51 11.90 -1.62 10.47
C LEU A 51 12.93 -0.49 10.42
N ASP A 52 13.95 -0.68 9.59
CA ASP A 52 14.92 0.35 9.28
C ASP A 52 14.35 1.22 8.15
N VAL A 53 14.20 2.50 8.41
CA VAL A 53 13.58 3.47 7.49
C VAL A 53 14.60 4.51 7.10
N THR A 54 14.84 4.66 5.79
CA THR A 54 15.63 5.75 5.23
C THR A 54 14.69 6.78 4.62
N TYR A 55 14.89 8.05 4.94
CA TYR A 55 14.08 9.15 4.45
C TYR A 55 14.92 10.35 4.08
N VAL A 56 14.37 11.25 3.27
CA VAL A 56 14.99 12.51 2.86
C VAL A 56 14.19 13.66 3.45
N ARG A 57 14.87 14.53 4.19
CA ARG A 57 14.41 15.82 4.73
C ARG A 57 15.42 16.88 4.34
N ASP A 58 14.97 18.01 3.81
CA ASP A 58 15.82 19.16 3.40
C ASP A 58 17.00 18.75 2.51
N ASN A 59 16.76 17.84 1.55
CA ASN A 59 17.77 17.27 0.66
C ASN A 59 18.88 16.43 1.36
N GLN A 60 18.72 16.13 2.64
CA GLN A 60 19.63 15.26 3.38
C GLN A 60 18.99 13.91 3.65
N THR A 61 19.79 12.86 3.54
CA THR A 61 19.34 11.49 3.84
C THR A 61 19.53 11.22 5.33
N HIS A 62 18.48 10.71 5.94
CA HIS A 62 18.43 10.31 7.34
C HIS A 62 18.00 8.84 7.43
N GLU A 63 18.41 8.20 8.52
CA GLU A 63 18.02 6.83 8.84
C GLU A 63 17.43 6.80 10.25
N THR A 64 16.41 6.02 10.42
CA THR A 64 15.79 5.76 11.72
C THR A 64 15.25 4.35 11.76
N THR A 65 14.98 3.88 12.97
CA THR A 65 14.42 2.55 13.19
C THR A 65 13.16 2.68 14.02
N LEU A 66 12.10 1.99 13.64
CA LEU A 66 10.83 1.98 14.36
C LEU A 66 10.20 0.60 14.39
N VAL A 67 9.38 0.33 15.38
CA VAL A 67 8.60 -0.91 15.49
C VAL A 67 7.13 -0.55 15.28
N PRO A 68 6.47 -1.04 14.20
CA PRO A 68 5.05 -0.79 13.98
C PRO A 68 4.20 -1.28 15.14
N LYS A 69 3.21 -0.47 15.54
CA LYS A 69 2.26 -0.80 16.59
C LYS A 69 1.04 -1.48 15.97
N TYR A 70 0.53 -2.52 16.63
CA TYR A 70 -0.71 -3.16 16.22
C TYR A 70 -1.91 -2.26 16.53
N ASP A 71 -2.73 -2.02 15.53
CA ASP A 71 -3.98 -1.26 15.61
C ASP A 71 -5.16 -2.25 15.59
N GLU A 72 -5.81 -2.42 16.75
CA GLU A 72 -6.93 -3.34 16.91
C GLU A 72 -8.17 -2.93 16.09
N ALA A 73 -8.36 -1.62 15.87
CA ALA A 73 -9.51 -1.11 15.13
C ALA A 73 -9.47 -1.49 13.64
N ASN A 74 -8.26 -1.49 13.06
CA ASN A 74 -8.04 -1.80 11.66
C ASN A 74 -7.44 -3.20 11.43
N ASN A 75 -7.22 -3.96 12.50
CA ASN A 75 -6.62 -5.31 12.46
C ASN A 75 -5.30 -5.34 11.66
N THR A 76 -4.45 -4.33 11.84
CA THR A 76 -3.21 -4.19 11.06
C THR A 76 -2.11 -3.54 11.90
N TYR A 77 -0.86 -3.70 11.44
CA TYR A 77 0.28 -2.98 12.00
C TYR A 77 0.41 -1.60 11.36
N TYR A 78 0.62 -0.59 12.18
CA TYR A 78 0.66 0.80 11.76
C TYR A 78 1.81 1.56 12.42
N MET A 79 2.48 2.40 11.64
CA MET A 79 3.57 3.24 12.17
C MET A 79 3.11 4.64 12.57
N GLY A 80 1.89 5.03 12.22
CA GLY A 80 1.31 6.31 12.60
C GLY A 80 1.68 7.46 11.67
N ILE A 81 1.72 7.23 10.36
CA ILE A 81 1.88 8.28 9.35
C ILE A 81 0.63 8.39 8.48
N TYR A 82 0.31 9.62 8.11
CA TYR A 82 -0.70 9.89 7.09
C TYR A 82 -0.05 9.93 5.72
N SER A 83 -0.65 9.25 4.75
CA SER A 83 -0.36 9.41 3.34
C SER A 83 -1.31 10.41 2.71
N GLY A 84 -0.86 11.12 1.70
CA GLY A 84 -1.71 12.04 0.95
C GLY A 84 -1.64 11.76 -0.55
N ALA A 85 -2.77 11.90 -1.24
CA ALA A 85 -2.79 11.91 -2.69
C ALA A 85 -2.09 13.18 -3.21
N ARG A 86 -1.22 13.03 -4.20
CA ARG A 86 -0.59 14.16 -4.88
C ARG A 86 -1.42 14.53 -6.11
N TYR A 87 -1.93 15.73 -6.13
CA TYR A 87 -2.62 16.28 -7.30
C TYR A 87 -1.63 16.98 -8.24
N GLY A 88 -1.92 17.00 -9.53
CA GLY A 88 -1.15 17.75 -10.53
C GLY A 88 0.12 17.05 -11.02
N LEU A 89 0.10 15.73 -11.15
CA LEU A 89 1.19 14.96 -11.78
C LEU A 89 1.31 15.32 -13.28
N LYS A 90 2.53 15.41 -13.75
CA LYS A 90 2.80 15.51 -15.19
C LYS A 90 2.52 14.17 -15.86
N TRP A 91 2.13 14.16 -17.14
CA TRP A 91 1.74 12.95 -17.87
C TRP A 91 2.81 11.83 -17.84
N TYR A 92 4.10 12.18 -17.90
CA TYR A 92 5.20 11.21 -17.82
C TYR A 92 5.38 10.63 -16.40
N GLU A 93 5.10 11.44 -15.36
CA GLU A 93 5.06 10.95 -13.98
C GLU A 93 3.93 9.93 -13.81
N THR A 94 2.78 10.15 -14.43
CA THR A 94 1.66 9.20 -14.41
C THR A 94 2.05 7.86 -15.01
N LEU A 95 2.75 7.86 -16.16
CA LEU A 95 3.26 6.62 -16.77
C LEU A 95 4.30 5.91 -15.86
N GLN A 96 5.22 6.66 -15.28
CA GLN A 96 6.22 6.13 -14.36
C GLN A 96 5.56 5.49 -13.13
N TYR A 97 4.56 6.15 -12.54
CA TYR A 97 3.81 5.59 -11.41
C TYR A 97 2.97 4.38 -11.82
N GLY A 98 2.41 4.35 -13.01
CA GLY A 98 1.76 3.17 -13.55
C GLY A 98 2.67 1.95 -13.60
N LEU A 99 3.92 2.13 -14.01
CA LEU A 99 4.93 1.05 -13.99
C LEU A 99 5.29 0.61 -12.57
N TYR A 100 5.37 1.55 -11.62
CA TYR A 100 5.59 1.20 -10.21
C TYR A 100 4.42 0.43 -9.63
N GLU A 101 3.17 0.75 -10.00
CA GLU A 101 1.98 -0.01 -9.60
C GLU A 101 2.02 -1.45 -10.14
N VAL A 102 2.38 -1.64 -11.42
CA VAL A 102 2.54 -2.98 -11.99
C VAL A 102 3.61 -3.76 -11.22
N LYS A 103 4.80 -3.15 -11.02
CA LYS A 103 5.86 -3.76 -10.21
C LYS A 103 5.37 -4.13 -8.82
N TYR A 104 4.68 -3.20 -8.15
CA TYR A 104 4.11 -3.41 -6.82
C TYR A 104 3.19 -4.62 -6.80
N ASN A 105 2.23 -4.71 -7.72
CA ASN A 105 1.30 -5.82 -7.81
C ASN A 105 2.02 -7.16 -8.01
N VAL A 106 2.98 -7.22 -8.94
CA VAL A 106 3.77 -8.45 -9.18
C VAL A 106 4.57 -8.87 -7.94
N VAL A 107 5.27 -7.92 -7.31
CA VAL A 107 6.06 -8.20 -6.11
C VAL A 107 5.18 -8.64 -4.95
N THR A 108 4.00 -8.02 -4.78
CA THR A 108 3.03 -8.40 -3.75
C THR A 108 2.56 -9.83 -3.93
N VAL A 109 2.22 -10.22 -5.15
CA VAL A 109 1.80 -11.59 -5.47
C VAL A 109 2.90 -12.60 -5.13
N ILE A 110 4.14 -12.34 -5.59
CA ILE A 110 5.27 -13.24 -5.32
C ILE A 110 5.50 -13.38 -3.81
N LYS A 111 5.45 -12.26 -3.08
CA LYS A 111 5.61 -12.26 -1.62
C LYS A 111 4.48 -13.00 -0.91
N SER A 112 3.22 -12.76 -1.32
CA SER A 112 2.06 -13.48 -0.75
C SER A 112 2.14 -14.98 -1.00
N LEU A 113 2.56 -15.40 -2.19
CA LEU A 113 2.82 -16.82 -2.46
C LEU A 113 3.94 -17.36 -1.56
N GLY A 114 5.03 -16.61 -1.38
CA GLY A 114 6.10 -16.97 -0.44
C GLY A 114 5.58 -17.21 0.98
N MET A 115 4.71 -16.31 1.49
CA MET A 115 4.11 -16.43 2.83
C MET A 115 3.19 -17.66 2.96
N ILE A 116 2.58 -18.11 1.87
CA ILE A 116 1.79 -19.34 1.87
C ILE A 116 2.71 -20.57 1.95
N PHE A 117 3.81 -20.58 1.18
CA PHE A 117 4.77 -21.68 1.22
C PHE A 117 5.50 -21.79 2.56
N THR A 118 5.71 -20.67 3.26
CA THR A 118 6.28 -20.66 4.62
C THR A 118 5.26 -20.97 5.73
N GLY A 119 3.96 -20.99 5.38
CA GLY A 119 2.88 -21.25 6.33
C GLY A 119 2.43 -20.02 7.13
N ASP A 120 2.94 -18.84 6.80
CA ASP A 120 2.57 -17.56 7.45
C ASP A 120 1.17 -17.09 7.04
N LEU A 121 0.67 -17.56 5.89
CA LEU A 121 -0.71 -17.34 5.43
C LEU A 121 -1.41 -18.65 5.15
N PRO A 122 -2.69 -18.82 5.60
CA PRO A 122 -3.45 -20.01 5.29
C PRO A 122 -3.86 -20.05 3.81
N MET A 123 -3.92 -21.23 3.22
CA MET A 123 -4.42 -21.45 1.84
C MET A 123 -5.83 -20.90 1.61
N THR A 124 -6.63 -20.76 2.66
CA THR A 124 -7.97 -20.16 2.63
C THR A 124 -7.97 -18.65 2.32
N SER A 125 -6.81 -18.01 2.38
CA SER A 125 -6.66 -16.59 1.99
C SER A 125 -6.83 -16.35 0.48
N PHE A 126 -6.85 -17.42 -0.34
CA PHE A 126 -7.20 -17.30 -1.75
C PHE A 126 -8.71 -17.19 -1.94
N SER A 127 -9.13 -16.04 -2.42
CA SER A 127 -10.51 -15.85 -2.84
C SER A 127 -10.76 -16.57 -4.16
N GLY A 128 -11.65 -17.57 -4.13
CA GLY A 128 -12.20 -18.16 -5.35
C GLY A 128 -13.13 -17.17 -6.08
N PRO A 129 -13.80 -17.61 -7.18
CA PRO A 129 -14.71 -16.75 -7.95
C PRO A 129 -15.79 -16.05 -7.12
N VAL A 130 -16.29 -16.72 -6.08
CA VAL A 130 -17.27 -16.15 -5.13
C VAL A 130 -16.62 -15.03 -4.30
N GLY A 131 -15.40 -15.23 -3.80
CA GLY A 131 -14.66 -14.21 -3.06
C GLY A 131 -14.30 -13.01 -3.92
N ILE A 132 -14.01 -13.19 -5.22
CA ILE A 132 -13.83 -12.08 -6.16
C ILE A 132 -15.12 -11.26 -6.29
N ALA A 133 -16.26 -11.94 -6.41
CA ALA A 133 -17.56 -11.26 -6.52
C ALA A 133 -17.92 -10.47 -5.24
N THR A 134 -17.65 -11.03 -4.05
CA THR A 134 -17.84 -10.31 -2.78
C THR A 134 -16.93 -9.11 -2.69
N THR A 135 -15.63 -9.25 -3.02
CA THR A 135 -14.68 -8.13 -3.01
C THR A 135 -15.11 -6.99 -3.94
N VAL A 136 -15.61 -7.30 -5.15
CA VAL A 136 -16.15 -6.28 -6.07
C VAL A 136 -17.35 -5.58 -5.46
N ASN A 137 -18.27 -6.33 -4.85
CA ASN A 137 -19.43 -5.75 -4.18
C ASN A 137 -19.03 -4.82 -3.04
N ASP A 138 -18.10 -5.26 -2.20
CA ASP A 138 -17.59 -4.47 -1.06
C ASP A 138 -16.92 -3.18 -1.53
N MET A 139 -16.13 -3.23 -2.62
CA MET A 139 -15.52 -2.04 -3.23
C MET A 139 -16.56 -1.06 -3.76
N VAL A 140 -17.62 -1.56 -4.39
CA VAL A 140 -18.72 -0.72 -4.90
C VAL A 140 -19.47 -0.06 -3.75
N GLU A 141 -19.74 -0.80 -2.69
CA GLU A 141 -20.41 -0.29 -1.49
C GLU A 141 -19.55 0.75 -0.75
N GLU A 142 -18.24 0.48 -0.62
CA GLU A 142 -17.29 1.41 0.00
C GLU A 142 -17.23 2.75 -0.77
N VAL A 143 -17.10 2.73 -2.11
CA VAL A 143 -17.09 3.95 -2.91
C VAL A 143 -18.42 4.70 -2.80
N ASN A 144 -19.54 4.00 -2.84
CA ASN A 144 -20.85 4.63 -2.71
C ASN A 144 -21.07 5.27 -1.33
N THR A 145 -20.54 4.65 -0.28
CA THR A 145 -20.66 5.14 1.10
C THR A 145 -19.67 6.27 1.37
N SER A 146 -18.40 6.10 1.02
CA SER A 146 -17.36 7.08 1.28
C SER A 146 -17.49 8.36 0.46
N MET A 147 -18.13 8.29 -0.71
CA MET A 147 -18.34 9.40 -1.63
C MET A 147 -19.82 9.80 -1.75
N ALA A 148 -20.63 9.53 -0.73
CA ALA A 148 -22.08 9.81 -0.78
C ALA A 148 -22.40 11.29 -1.02
N ASP A 149 -21.57 12.19 -0.49
CA ASP A 149 -21.73 13.65 -0.60
C ASP A 149 -21.02 14.25 -1.82
N GLU A 150 -20.30 13.43 -2.61
CA GLU A 150 -19.56 13.89 -3.79
C GLU A 150 -20.43 13.88 -5.06
N SER A 151 -19.96 14.60 -6.09
CA SER A 151 -20.66 14.66 -7.36
C SER A 151 -20.76 13.28 -8.02
N PHE A 152 -21.79 13.06 -8.84
CA PHE A 152 -21.95 11.82 -9.62
C PHE A 152 -20.72 11.54 -10.49
N SER A 153 -20.13 12.58 -11.08
CA SER A 153 -18.93 12.48 -11.91
C SER A 153 -17.72 11.96 -11.14
N ASP A 154 -17.49 12.50 -9.93
CA ASP A 154 -16.35 12.10 -9.10
C ASP A 154 -16.51 10.69 -8.56
N ARG A 155 -17.75 10.34 -8.18
CA ARG A 155 -18.09 8.97 -7.76
C ARG A 155 -17.89 7.96 -8.89
N ALA A 156 -18.38 8.28 -10.10
CA ALA A 156 -18.21 7.42 -11.27
C ALA A 156 -16.73 7.24 -11.65
N MET A 157 -15.94 8.31 -11.59
CA MET A 157 -14.50 8.27 -11.86
C MET A 157 -13.77 7.41 -10.82
N THR A 158 -14.07 7.61 -9.54
CA THR A 158 -13.46 6.82 -8.45
C THR A 158 -13.81 5.34 -8.57
N MET A 159 -15.10 5.04 -8.86
CA MET A 159 -15.54 3.68 -9.10
C MET A 159 -14.78 3.03 -10.26
N PHE A 160 -14.67 3.73 -11.39
CA PHE A 160 -13.92 3.26 -12.56
C PHE A 160 -12.45 2.98 -12.20
N LEU A 161 -11.77 3.89 -11.51
CA LEU A 161 -10.37 3.74 -11.12
C LEU A 161 -10.17 2.58 -10.13
N THR A 162 -11.08 2.41 -9.17
CA THR A 162 -11.03 1.32 -8.19
C THR A 162 -11.17 -0.03 -8.89
N LEU A 163 -12.17 -0.18 -9.76
CA LEU A 163 -12.36 -1.42 -10.51
C LEU A 163 -11.24 -1.69 -11.51
N ALA A 164 -10.73 -0.67 -12.19
CA ALA A 164 -9.59 -0.81 -13.10
C ALA A 164 -8.34 -1.29 -12.35
N ASN A 165 -8.06 -0.75 -11.18
CA ASN A 165 -6.94 -1.18 -10.33
C ASN A 165 -7.11 -2.63 -9.87
N PHE A 166 -8.32 -3.04 -9.51
CA PHE A 166 -8.64 -4.42 -9.16
C PHE A 166 -8.41 -5.39 -10.34
N VAL A 167 -8.81 -5.01 -11.56
CA VAL A 167 -8.53 -5.80 -12.77
C VAL A 167 -7.03 -5.94 -13.02
N VAL A 168 -6.25 -4.89 -12.85
CA VAL A 168 -4.77 -4.94 -12.97
C VAL A 168 -4.19 -5.91 -11.94
N MET A 169 -4.67 -5.88 -10.70
CA MET A 169 -4.23 -6.78 -9.64
C MET A 169 -4.54 -8.25 -9.97
N ILE A 170 -5.77 -8.56 -10.43
CA ILE A 170 -6.14 -9.92 -10.84
C ILE A 170 -5.29 -10.38 -12.04
N SER A 171 -5.07 -9.50 -13.02
CA SER A 171 -4.26 -9.82 -14.20
C SER A 171 -2.82 -10.12 -13.82
N ALA A 172 -2.24 -9.35 -12.89
CA ALA A 172 -0.90 -9.61 -12.36
C ALA A 172 -0.83 -10.96 -11.64
N ASN A 173 -1.85 -11.27 -10.80
CA ASN A 173 -1.97 -12.56 -10.12
C ASN A 173 -1.98 -13.72 -11.11
N LEU A 174 -2.85 -13.66 -12.12
CA LEU A 174 -2.94 -14.69 -13.16
C LEU A 174 -1.65 -14.81 -13.96
N GLY A 175 -1.00 -13.68 -14.28
CA GLY A 175 0.28 -13.67 -14.97
C GLY A 175 1.37 -14.39 -14.17
N VAL A 176 1.50 -14.11 -12.89
CA VAL A 176 2.48 -14.77 -12.00
C VAL A 176 2.15 -16.26 -11.83
N MET A 177 0.87 -16.62 -11.61
CA MET A 177 0.47 -18.01 -11.46
C MET A 177 0.74 -18.84 -12.73
N ASN A 178 0.60 -18.24 -13.92
CA ASN A 178 0.91 -18.90 -15.20
C ASN A 178 2.41 -19.06 -15.47
N LEU A 179 3.26 -18.31 -14.77
CA LEU A 179 4.72 -18.42 -14.86
C LEU A 179 5.31 -19.46 -13.90
N LEU A 180 4.51 -19.95 -12.95
CA LEU A 180 4.92 -21.02 -12.05
C LEU A 180 4.86 -22.35 -12.79
N PRO A 181 5.90 -23.21 -12.70
CA PRO A 181 5.97 -24.52 -13.36
C PRO A 181 4.95 -25.51 -12.79
#